data_5805651404f104de3aea2b0234130716
#
_entry.id   5805651404f104de3aea2b0234130716
#
_cell.length_a   1.000
_cell.length_b   1.000
_cell.length_c   1.000
_cell.angle_alpha   90.00
_cell.angle_beta   90.00
_cell.angle_gamma   90.00
#
_symmetry.space_group_name_H-M   'P 1'
#
loop_
_entity.id
_entity.type
_entity.pdbx_description
1 polymer ?
#
loop_
_entity_poly.entity_id
_entity_poly.type
_entity_poly.pdbx_seq_one_letter_code
_entity_poly.pdbx_strand_id
1 'polypeptide(L)'
;IRDPDTYLYAREYHGKMMLGIFEPNAKNAFKKNGKVPNNFSVGEFNVDKKYIKMLHQLAAKRLPEIKNLVIEKYFSGPESFTPDSNFLLGETEEIKNFYVCCGFNSIGIGSSGGAGKAIAEWMIKGHTDQDLFSLDVKRFEKFNSSLKFIKERTTETLGNLF
;
A
#
# COMPACT_ATOMS: atom_id res chain seq x y z
N ILE A 1 -15.93 -4.85 -6.01
CA ILE A 1 -15.52 -5.60 -7.22
C ILE A 1 -14.08 -5.25 -7.52
N ARG A 2 -13.33 -6.23 -7.94
CA ARG A 2 -11.95 -6.09 -8.39
C ARG A 2 -11.80 -6.79 -9.74
N ASP A 3 -11.04 -6.18 -10.64
CA ASP A 3 -10.67 -6.74 -11.94
C ASP A 3 -9.14 -6.84 -12.05
N PRO A 4 -8.55 -8.01 -11.79
CA PRO A 4 -7.09 -8.20 -11.83
C PRO A 4 -6.49 -7.93 -13.21
N ASP A 5 -7.21 -8.22 -14.29
CA ASP A 5 -6.71 -8.05 -15.67
C ASP A 5 -6.45 -6.58 -16.02
N THR A 6 -7.14 -5.67 -15.36
CA THR A 6 -7.04 -4.23 -15.61
C THR A 6 -6.54 -3.43 -14.41
N TYR A 7 -6.16 -4.12 -13.32
CA TYR A 7 -5.76 -3.49 -12.04
C TYR A 7 -6.82 -2.58 -11.43
N LEU A 8 -8.08 -2.73 -11.85
CA LEU A 8 -9.19 -1.90 -11.40
C LEU A 8 -9.86 -2.45 -10.15
N TYR A 9 -10.34 -1.55 -9.33
CA TYR A 9 -11.36 -1.86 -8.34
C TYR A 9 -12.51 -0.86 -8.40
N ALA A 10 -13.69 -1.32 -8.06
CA ALA A 10 -14.90 -0.51 -8.03
C ALA A 10 -15.75 -0.85 -6.83
N ARG A 11 -16.38 0.15 -6.24
CA ARG A 11 -17.41 -0.02 -5.22
C ARG A 11 -18.49 1.04 -5.33
N GLU A 12 -19.66 0.71 -4.80
CA GLU A 12 -20.69 1.71 -4.51
C GLU A 12 -20.21 2.65 -3.41
N TYR A 13 -20.54 3.91 -3.53
CA TYR A 13 -20.22 4.93 -2.54
C TYR A 13 -21.28 6.04 -2.57
N HIS A 14 -22.24 6.02 -1.62
CA HIS A 14 -23.32 7.01 -1.48
C HIS A 14 -24.11 7.28 -2.78
N GLY A 15 -24.58 6.23 -3.42
CA GLY A 15 -25.32 6.30 -4.68
C GLY A 15 -24.48 6.63 -5.91
N LYS A 16 -23.15 6.66 -5.78
CA LYS A 16 -22.17 6.90 -6.84
C LYS A 16 -21.24 5.71 -7.00
N MET A 17 -20.46 5.72 -8.05
CA MET A 17 -19.42 4.72 -8.24
C MET A 17 -18.05 5.30 -7.89
N MET A 18 -17.34 4.65 -6.98
CA MET A 18 -15.92 4.89 -6.76
C MET A 18 -15.12 3.91 -7.59
N LEU A 19 -14.21 4.45 -8.39
CA LEU A 19 -13.25 3.68 -9.18
C LEU A 19 -11.84 3.97 -8.74
N GLY A 20 -11.01 2.96 -8.68
CA GLY A 20 -9.58 3.11 -8.43
C GLY A 20 -8.75 2.13 -9.26
N ILE A 21 -7.45 2.35 -9.28
CA ILE A 21 -6.49 1.52 -9.99
C ILE A 21 -5.24 1.34 -9.15
N PHE A 22 -4.69 0.13 -9.19
CA PHE A 22 -3.36 -0.17 -8.71
C PHE A 22 -2.42 -0.25 -9.91
N GLU A 23 -1.73 0.85 -10.19
CA GLU A 23 -0.85 0.92 -11.36
C GLU A 23 0.35 -0.03 -11.23
N PRO A 24 0.71 -0.79 -12.28
CA PRO A 24 1.79 -1.78 -12.23
C PRO A 24 3.18 -1.18 -12.00
N ASN A 25 3.35 0.12 -12.23
CA ASN A 25 4.58 0.86 -11.98
C ASN A 25 4.26 2.10 -11.15
N ALA A 26 4.20 1.92 -9.83
CA ALA A 26 3.86 2.99 -8.90
C ALA A 26 4.94 4.09 -8.86
N LYS A 27 4.50 5.32 -8.69
CA LYS A 27 5.41 6.45 -8.52
C LYS A 27 5.75 6.66 -7.05
N ASN A 28 7.01 6.91 -6.77
CA ASN A 28 7.40 7.37 -5.43
C ASN A 28 6.69 8.67 -5.09
N ALA A 29 5.97 8.69 -3.98
CA ALA A 29 5.21 9.85 -3.52
C ALA A 29 6.11 11.04 -3.17
N PHE A 30 7.25 10.77 -2.55
CA PHE A 30 8.23 11.79 -2.12
C PHE A 30 9.49 11.74 -2.97
N LYS A 31 9.55 12.61 -3.99
CA LYS A 31 10.64 12.60 -4.98
C LYS A 31 12.00 13.05 -4.40
N LYS A 32 12.00 13.98 -3.46
CA LYS A 32 13.22 14.51 -2.87
C LYS A 32 13.76 13.53 -1.83
N ASN A 33 14.82 12.83 -2.18
CA ASN A 33 15.53 11.86 -1.34
C ASN A 33 14.72 10.59 -0.94
N GLY A 34 13.49 10.41 -1.43
CA GLY A 34 12.64 9.25 -1.09
C GLY A 34 12.23 9.17 0.38
N LYS A 35 12.44 10.23 1.15
CA LYS A 35 12.05 10.29 2.56
C LYS A 35 10.73 11.03 2.73
N VAL A 36 9.91 10.51 3.61
CA VAL A 36 8.70 11.20 4.06
C VAL A 36 9.15 12.46 4.83
N PRO A 37 8.61 13.66 4.52
CA PRO A 37 8.91 14.85 5.30
C PRO A 37 8.47 14.71 6.75
N ASN A 38 9.27 15.22 7.69
CA ASN A 38 8.97 15.09 9.13
C ASN A 38 7.65 15.75 9.55
N ASN A 39 7.19 16.74 8.79
CA ASN A 39 5.92 17.42 9.02
C ASN A 39 4.73 16.84 8.21
N PHE A 40 4.94 15.74 7.50
CA PHE A 40 3.86 15.09 6.76
C PHE A 40 3.08 14.15 7.69
N SER A 41 1.79 14.40 7.84
CA SER A 41 0.88 13.53 8.60
C SER A 41 -0.24 12.99 7.73
N VAL A 42 -0.86 13.86 6.96
CA VAL A 42 -1.98 13.54 6.06
C VAL A 42 -1.86 14.44 4.83
N GLY A 43 -2.21 13.92 3.66
CA GLY A 43 -2.25 14.75 2.46
C GLY A 43 -2.70 14.00 1.22
N GLU A 44 -3.36 14.74 0.32
CA GLU A 44 -3.65 14.29 -1.03
C GLU A 44 -2.55 14.80 -1.97
N PHE A 45 -2.22 14.02 -2.98
CA PHE A 45 -1.31 14.42 -4.06
C PHE A 45 -2.09 14.88 -5.29
N ASN A 46 -1.46 15.72 -6.09
CA ASN A 46 -2.01 16.07 -7.39
C ASN A 46 -2.14 14.83 -8.26
N VAL A 47 -3.34 14.58 -8.74
CA VAL A 47 -3.64 13.44 -9.57
C VAL A 47 -3.02 13.61 -10.97
N ASP A 48 -2.30 12.61 -11.43
CA ASP A 48 -1.74 12.61 -12.78
C ASP A 48 -2.85 12.33 -13.80
N LYS A 49 -3.10 13.29 -14.69
CA LYS A 49 -4.12 13.18 -15.73
C LYS A 49 -3.98 11.95 -16.63
N LYS A 50 -2.74 11.44 -16.80
CA LYS A 50 -2.51 10.20 -17.55
C LYS A 50 -3.17 9.00 -16.86
N TYR A 51 -3.04 8.90 -15.52
CA TYR A 51 -3.68 7.81 -14.78
C TYR A 51 -5.20 7.91 -14.80
N ILE A 52 -5.74 9.11 -14.70
CA ILE A 52 -7.20 9.31 -14.83
C ILE A 52 -7.68 8.83 -16.20
N LYS A 53 -7.01 9.23 -17.26
CA LYS A 53 -7.38 8.81 -18.62
C LYS A 53 -7.28 7.28 -18.77
N MET A 54 -6.21 6.68 -18.28
CA MET A 54 -6.01 5.24 -18.30
C MET A 54 -7.10 4.52 -17.52
N LEU A 55 -7.36 4.93 -16.27
CA LEU A 55 -8.42 4.40 -15.40
C LEU A 55 -9.77 4.43 -16.11
N HIS A 56 -10.13 5.58 -16.67
CA HIS A 56 -11.40 5.74 -17.37
C HIS A 56 -11.51 4.83 -18.61
N GLN A 57 -10.43 4.70 -19.39
CA GLN A 57 -10.40 3.83 -20.56
C GLN A 57 -10.51 2.35 -20.18
N LEU A 58 -9.81 1.91 -19.14
CA LEU A 58 -9.87 0.54 -18.65
C LEU A 58 -11.25 0.23 -18.07
N ALA A 59 -11.79 1.11 -17.26
CA ALA A 59 -13.14 0.96 -16.68
C ALA A 59 -14.22 0.89 -17.77
N ALA A 60 -14.12 1.72 -18.81
CA ALA A 60 -15.05 1.72 -19.93
C ALA A 60 -15.03 0.45 -20.79
N LYS A 61 -13.96 -0.36 -20.73
CA LYS A 61 -13.94 -1.69 -21.35
C LYS A 61 -14.84 -2.68 -20.63
N ARG A 62 -14.96 -2.57 -19.31
CA ARG A 62 -15.78 -3.45 -18.46
C ARG A 62 -17.22 -2.94 -18.32
N LEU A 63 -17.38 -1.62 -18.23
CA LEU A 63 -18.66 -0.93 -18.05
C LEU A 63 -18.72 0.23 -19.06
N PRO A 64 -19.24 0.00 -20.26
CA PRO A 64 -19.27 1.00 -21.36
C PRO A 64 -19.98 2.30 -20.98
N GLU A 65 -20.96 2.25 -20.06
CA GLU A 65 -21.72 3.38 -19.57
C GLU A 65 -20.85 4.44 -18.89
N ILE A 66 -19.70 4.05 -18.37
CA ILE A 66 -18.73 4.95 -17.71
C ILE A 66 -18.26 6.06 -18.66
N LYS A 67 -18.23 5.81 -19.96
CA LYS A 67 -17.83 6.82 -20.95
C LYS A 67 -18.65 8.11 -20.86
N ASN A 68 -19.90 8.00 -20.43
CA ASN A 68 -20.86 9.10 -20.38
C ASN A 68 -21.00 9.69 -18.95
N LEU A 69 -20.30 9.12 -17.96
CA LEU A 69 -20.39 9.61 -16.58
C LEU A 69 -19.49 10.81 -16.35
N VAL A 70 -19.98 11.76 -15.57
CA VAL A 70 -19.19 12.91 -15.10
C VAL A 70 -18.38 12.47 -13.89
N ILE A 71 -17.09 12.78 -13.92
CA ILE A 71 -16.22 12.57 -12.77
C ILE A 71 -16.39 13.75 -11.82
N GLU A 72 -16.86 13.46 -10.64
CA GLU A 72 -17.17 14.48 -9.62
C GLU A 72 -15.94 14.86 -8.81
N LYS A 73 -15.11 13.87 -8.44
CA LYS A 73 -13.93 14.09 -7.62
C LYS A 73 -12.80 13.11 -7.99
N TYR A 74 -11.58 13.61 -7.92
CA TYR A 74 -10.36 12.79 -7.94
C TYR A 74 -9.66 12.91 -6.60
N PHE A 75 -9.01 11.84 -6.18
CA PHE A 75 -8.04 11.91 -5.10
C PHE A 75 -6.91 10.90 -5.31
N SER A 76 -5.75 11.21 -4.78
CA SER A 76 -4.58 10.35 -4.77
C SER A 76 -3.85 10.56 -3.46
N GLY A 77 -3.54 9.49 -2.77
CA GLY A 77 -2.81 9.51 -1.51
C GLY A 77 -1.56 8.63 -1.57
N PRO A 78 -0.59 8.85 -0.68
CA PRO A 78 0.53 7.95 -0.57
C PRO A 78 0.13 6.69 0.17
N GLU A 79 0.65 5.56 -0.26
CA GLU A 79 0.57 4.29 0.46
C GLU A 79 1.98 3.77 0.76
N SER A 80 2.08 2.92 1.78
CA SER A 80 3.35 2.30 2.16
C SER A 80 3.44 0.88 1.63
N PHE A 81 4.45 0.64 0.79
CA PHE A 81 4.78 -0.67 0.25
C PHE A 81 6.16 -1.11 0.72
N THR A 82 6.28 -2.37 1.04
CA THR A 82 7.54 -3.04 1.36
C THR A 82 8.15 -3.68 0.11
N PRO A 83 9.45 -3.95 0.09
CA PRO A 83 10.09 -4.57 -1.08
C PRO A 83 9.61 -5.98 -1.43
N ASP A 84 8.99 -6.68 -0.48
CA ASP A 84 8.56 -8.08 -0.60
C ASP A 84 7.04 -8.28 -0.52
N SER A 85 6.27 -7.21 -0.54
CA SER A 85 4.79 -7.24 -0.44
C SER A 85 4.23 -7.71 0.91
N ASN A 86 5.05 -8.00 1.90
CA ASN A 86 4.63 -8.37 3.24
C ASN A 86 4.79 -7.19 4.20
N PHE A 87 3.81 -6.92 5.05
CA PHE A 87 3.95 -5.85 6.02
C PHE A 87 4.99 -6.17 7.10
N LEU A 88 5.39 -5.17 7.87
CA LEU A 88 6.40 -5.28 8.93
C LEU A 88 5.72 -5.46 10.27
N LEU A 89 6.10 -6.51 10.99
CA LEU A 89 5.56 -6.82 12.29
C LEU A 89 6.69 -7.30 13.21
N GLY A 90 6.67 -6.90 14.47
CA GLY A 90 7.54 -7.46 15.49
C GLY A 90 8.52 -6.49 16.13
N GLU A 91 9.33 -7.02 17.03
CA GLU A 91 10.37 -6.27 17.74
C GLU A 91 11.61 -6.10 16.86
N THR A 92 12.14 -4.86 16.82
CA THR A 92 13.39 -4.59 16.10
C THR A 92 14.59 -5.18 16.83
N GLU A 93 15.64 -5.52 16.07
CA GLU A 93 16.86 -6.07 16.65
C GLU A 93 17.70 -4.99 17.35
N GLU A 94 17.67 -3.77 16.81
CA GLU A 94 18.53 -2.68 17.26
C GLU A 94 18.07 -2.04 18.57
N ILE A 95 16.78 -2.08 18.87
CA ILE A 95 16.22 -1.39 20.04
C ILE A 95 15.25 -2.33 20.74
N LYS A 96 15.63 -2.76 21.92
CA LYS A 96 14.80 -3.61 22.80
C LYS A 96 13.48 -2.90 23.16
N ASN A 97 12.38 -3.65 23.14
CA ASN A 97 11.02 -3.18 23.41
C ASN A 97 10.51 -2.15 22.38
N PHE A 98 11.15 -2.04 21.22
CA PHE A 98 10.66 -1.23 20.12
C PHE A 98 9.99 -2.14 19.07
N TYR A 99 8.68 -2.06 19.02
CA TYR A 99 7.86 -2.87 18.11
C TYR A 99 7.39 -2.05 16.93
N VAL A 100 7.38 -2.67 15.77
CA VAL A 100 6.85 -2.09 14.52
C VAL A 100 5.63 -2.86 14.04
N CYS A 101 4.69 -2.13 13.47
CA CYS A 101 3.50 -2.68 12.83
C CYS A 101 3.09 -1.71 11.71
N CYS A 102 3.68 -1.88 10.52
CA CYS A 102 3.55 -0.89 9.42
C CYS A 102 3.80 -1.51 8.05
N GLY A 103 3.73 -0.68 7.00
CA GLY A 103 4.00 -1.13 5.63
C GLY A 103 2.96 -2.09 5.08
N PHE A 104 1.69 -1.85 5.32
CA PHE A 104 0.61 -2.81 5.07
C PHE A 104 0.23 -3.05 3.61
N ASN A 105 0.93 -2.46 2.65
CA ASN A 105 0.75 -2.77 1.22
C ASN A 105 -0.73 -2.76 0.78
N SER A 106 -1.47 -1.70 1.15
CA SER A 106 -2.90 -1.51 0.85
C SER A 106 -3.90 -2.48 1.52
N ILE A 107 -3.43 -3.44 2.32
CA ILE A 107 -4.29 -4.41 3.02
C ILE A 107 -4.49 -4.11 4.52
N GLY A 108 -4.09 -2.93 4.97
CA GLY A 108 -4.06 -2.57 6.40
C GLY A 108 -5.41 -2.68 7.10
N ILE A 109 -6.51 -2.29 6.45
CA ILE A 109 -7.85 -2.38 7.06
C ILE A 109 -8.21 -3.85 7.37
N GLY A 110 -7.98 -4.76 6.42
CA GLY A 110 -8.27 -6.17 6.60
C GLY A 110 -7.33 -6.88 7.58
N SER A 111 -6.08 -6.41 7.67
CA SER A 111 -5.04 -7.06 8.50
C SER A 111 -4.94 -6.49 9.91
N SER A 112 -5.51 -5.33 10.19
CA SER A 112 -5.29 -4.57 11.43
C SER A 112 -5.66 -5.35 12.70
N GLY A 113 -6.77 -6.08 12.70
CA GLY A 113 -7.20 -6.87 13.85
C GLY A 113 -6.23 -7.99 14.19
N GLY A 114 -5.81 -8.76 13.19
CA GLY A 114 -4.83 -9.84 13.36
C GLY A 114 -3.45 -9.34 13.76
N ALA A 115 -2.96 -8.31 13.08
CA ALA A 115 -1.67 -7.69 13.39
C ALA A 115 -1.65 -7.08 14.80
N GLY A 116 -2.72 -6.38 15.19
CA GLY A 116 -2.83 -5.81 16.53
C GLY A 116 -2.85 -6.88 17.62
N LYS A 117 -3.59 -7.97 17.42
CA LYS A 117 -3.58 -9.10 18.33
C LYS A 117 -2.18 -9.71 18.47
N ALA A 118 -1.52 -10.00 17.36
CA ALA A 118 -0.20 -10.61 17.36
C ALA A 118 0.86 -9.75 18.08
N ILE A 119 0.87 -8.44 17.83
CA ILE A 119 1.76 -7.50 18.53
C ILE A 119 1.48 -7.45 20.02
N ALA A 120 0.21 -7.38 20.43
CA ALA A 120 -0.15 -7.37 21.82
C ALA A 120 0.29 -8.66 22.56
N GLU A 121 0.07 -9.80 21.95
CA GLU A 121 0.56 -11.08 22.48
C GLU A 121 2.08 -11.10 22.61
N TRP A 122 2.79 -10.62 21.58
CA TRP A 122 4.25 -10.57 21.59
C TRP A 122 4.79 -9.67 22.68
N MET A 123 4.20 -8.48 22.86
CA MET A 123 4.58 -7.54 23.94
C MET A 123 4.36 -8.13 25.34
N ILE A 124 3.28 -8.89 25.55
CA ILE A 124 2.92 -9.44 26.85
C ILE A 124 3.68 -10.72 27.17
N LYS A 125 3.76 -11.64 26.21
CA LYS A 125 4.31 -13.00 26.40
C LYS A 125 5.78 -13.12 25.98
N GLY A 126 6.34 -12.14 25.26
CA GLY A 126 7.65 -12.24 24.63
C GLY A 126 7.65 -13.03 23.30
N HIS A 127 6.51 -13.57 22.89
CA HIS A 127 6.35 -14.31 21.63
C HIS A 127 4.89 -14.26 21.18
N THR A 128 4.62 -14.66 19.95
CA THR A 128 3.28 -14.91 19.42
C THR A 128 3.11 -16.40 19.14
N ASP A 129 1.88 -16.90 19.28
CA ASP A 129 1.54 -18.30 18.97
C ASP A 129 1.35 -18.53 17.45
N GLN A 130 1.43 -17.47 16.65
CA GLN A 130 1.30 -17.52 15.20
C GLN A 130 2.66 -17.58 14.52
N ASP A 131 2.75 -18.31 13.40
CA ASP A 131 3.91 -18.24 12.52
C ASP A 131 3.88 -16.93 11.74
N LEU A 132 4.69 -15.97 12.16
CA LEU A 132 4.82 -14.65 11.56
C LEU A 132 6.19 -14.43 10.91
N PHE A 133 6.93 -15.49 10.63
CA PHE A 133 8.29 -15.38 10.07
C PHE A 133 8.35 -14.51 8.81
N SER A 134 7.38 -14.68 7.91
CA SER A 134 7.29 -13.87 6.69
C SER A 134 6.95 -12.39 6.92
N LEU A 135 6.51 -12.02 8.12
CA LEU A 135 6.14 -10.66 8.50
C LEU A 135 7.15 -10.02 9.46
N ASP A 136 8.03 -10.84 10.07
CA ASP A 136 9.00 -10.36 11.04
C ASP A 136 9.88 -9.27 10.43
N VAL A 137 10.01 -8.13 11.12
CA VAL A 137 10.86 -7.02 10.69
C VAL A 137 12.32 -7.45 10.52
N LYS A 138 12.78 -8.45 11.27
CA LYS A 138 14.14 -9.00 11.23
C LYS A 138 14.45 -9.79 9.95
N ARG A 139 13.46 -10.08 9.09
CA ARG A 139 13.69 -10.75 7.79
C ARG A 139 14.50 -9.91 6.81
N PHE A 140 14.64 -8.61 7.06
CA PHE A 140 15.40 -7.71 6.21
C PHE A 140 16.86 -7.58 6.67
N GLU A 141 17.77 -7.79 5.75
CA GLU A 141 19.20 -7.59 5.93
C GLU A 141 19.64 -6.17 5.60
N LYS A 142 20.85 -5.77 5.97
CA LYS A 142 21.38 -4.41 5.74
C LYS A 142 21.29 -3.94 4.28
N PHE A 143 21.49 -4.83 3.31
CA PHE A 143 21.41 -4.45 1.90
C PHE A 143 20.00 -4.04 1.48
N ASN A 144 18.97 -4.56 2.14
CA ASN A 144 17.57 -4.22 1.88
C ASN A 144 17.24 -2.77 2.29
N SER A 145 18.04 -2.14 3.16
CA SER A 145 17.87 -0.75 3.58
C SER A 145 18.42 0.28 2.58
N SER A 146 19.07 -0.17 1.50
CA SER A 146 19.54 0.70 0.42
C SER A 146 18.38 1.45 -0.22
N LEU A 147 18.44 2.79 -0.28
CA LEU A 147 17.40 3.60 -0.90
C LEU A 147 17.17 3.24 -2.38
N LYS A 148 18.22 2.82 -3.08
CA LYS A 148 18.10 2.36 -4.47
C LYS A 148 17.26 1.11 -4.54
N PHE A 149 17.60 0.09 -3.76
CA PHE A 149 16.86 -1.17 -3.69
C PHE A 149 15.40 -0.95 -3.33
N ILE A 150 15.13 -0.19 -2.26
CA ILE A 150 13.77 0.10 -1.80
C ILE A 150 12.96 0.78 -2.91
N LYS A 151 13.50 1.79 -3.58
CA LYS A 151 12.80 2.50 -4.66
C LYS A 151 12.49 1.62 -5.86
N GLU A 152 13.43 0.81 -6.28
CA GLU A 152 13.24 -0.09 -7.42
C GLU A 152 12.21 -1.17 -7.09
N ARG A 153 12.34 -1.84 -5.95
CA ARG A 153 11.43 -2.91 -5.54
C ARG A 153 10.02 -2.40 -5.25
N THR A 154 9.86 -1.33 -4.49
CA THR A 154 8.53 -0.82 -4.14
C THR A 154 7.77 -0.25 -5.33
N THR A 155 8.46 0.18 -6.39
CA THR A 155 7.82 0.58 -7.64
C THR A 155 7.14 -0.60 -8.33
N GLU A 156 7.75 -1.78 -8.27
CA GLU A 156 7.23 -3.01 -8.89
C GLU A 156 6.20 -3.73 -8.01
N THR A 157 6.34 -3.61 -6.69
CA THR A 157 5.57 -4.38 -5.71
C THR A 157 4.06 -4.23 -5.92
N LEU A 158 3.60 -3.02 -6.22
CA LEU A 158 2.18 -2.76 -6.42
C LEU A 158 1.60 -3.59 -7.58
N GLY A 159 2.30 -3.62 -8.71
CA GLY A 159 1.89 -4.40 -9.87
C GLY A 159 1.99 -5.92 -9.69
N ASN A 160 2.83 -6.37 -8.76
CA ASN A 160 2.96 -7.80 -8.43
C ASN A 160 1.93 -8.29 -7.41
N LEU A 161 1.35 -7.37 -6.62
CA LEU A 161 0.38 -7.66 -5.58
C LEU A 161 -1.05 -7.70 -6.12
N PHE A 162 -1.32 -6.92 -7.12
CA PHE A 162 -2.63 -6.64 -7.69
C PHE A 162 -2.64 -6.84 -9.19
#